data_f65a597085c141e37a34d2e741393d91
#
_entry.id   f65a597085c141e37a34d2e741393d91
#
_cell.length_a   1.000
_cell.length_b   1.000
_cell.length_c   1.000
_cell.angle_alpha   90.00
_cell.angle_beta   90.00
_cell.angle_gamma   90.00
#
_symmetry.space_group_name_H-M   'P 1'
#
loop_
_entity.id
_entity.type
_entity.pdbx_description
1 polymer ?
#
loop_
_entity_poly.entity_id
_entity_poly.type
_entity_poly.pdbx_seq_one_letter_code
_entity_poly.pdbx_strand_id
1 'polypeptide(L)'
;MALGVAAASLFATSSASSHGYTDSPISRQKLCANGTVKNCGDIQWEPQSVEGLKGFPAAGPADGRICAGGNSRFSQLDDPRGGAWPTTKVTAGQSYTFRWQFTARHATTDFRYYITKNGWTGTKALTRADLDTQPFLVVPYNNQQPPSTLSHSGTIPAGKSGKAVILAVWTIADTGNAFYACSDVQF
;
A
#
# COMPACT_ATOMS: atom_id res chain seq x y z
N MET A 1 3.47 49.81 37.46
CA MET A 1 4.09 48.57 36.94
C MET A 1 2.95 47.64 36.50
N ALA A 2 2.77 47.50 35.19
CA ALA A 2 1.76 46.60 34.63
C ALA A 2 2.47 45.32 34.16
N LEU A 3 2.17 44.18 34.78
CA LEU A 3 2.64 42.89 34.35
C LEU A 3 1.76 42.42 33.19
N GLY A 4 2.32 42.35 31.98
CA GLY A 4 1.68 41.70 30.82
C GLY A 4 1.82 40.21 30.93
N VAL A 5 0.67 39.50 31.00
CA VAL A 5 0.62 38.04 30.90
C VAL A 5 0.63 37.69 29.43
N ALA A 6 1.71 37.11 28.93
CA ALA A 6 1.77 36.55 27.59
C ALA A 6 1.07 35.17 27.59
N ALA A 7 -0.08 35.06 26.92
CA ALA A 7 -0.73 33.81 26.70
C ALA A 7 -0.03 33.04 25.56
N ALA A 8 0.68 31.97 25.90
CA ALA A 8 1.24 31.03 24.92
C ALA A 8 0.12 30.13 24.38
N SER A 9 -0.28 30.35 23.16
CA SER A 9 -1.24 29.46 22.46
C SER A 9 -0.50 28.17 22.06
N LEU A 10 -0.80 27.07 22.75
CA LEU A 10 -0.39 25.73 22.37
C LEU A 10 -1.24 25.30 21.16
N PHE A 11 -0.67 25.37 19.99
CA PHE A 11 -1.26 24.71 18.82
C PHE A 11 -1.11 23.19 19.00
N ALA A 12 -2.18 22.51 19.36
CA ALA A 12 -2.26 21.07 19.28
C ALA A 12 -2.27 20.69 17.79
N THR A 13 -1.14 20.22 17.28
CA THR A 13 -1.11 19.56 15.98
C THR A 13 -1.87 18.24 16.11
N SER A 14 -3.12 18.23 15.68
CA SER A 14 -3.82 16.97 15.47
C SER A 14 -3.06 16.23 14.37
N SER A 15 -2.44 15.10 14.70
CA SER A 15 -1.95 14.16 13.69
C SER A 15 -3.16 13.70 12.88
N ALA A 16 -3.32 14.24 11.67
CA ALA A 16 -4.34 13.78 10.77
C ALA A 16 -3.99 12.31 10.43
N SER A 17 -4.80 11.38 10.92
CA SER A 17 -4.64 9.96 10.66
C SER A 17 -5.10 9.69 9.23
N SER A 18 -4.20 9.22 8.37
CA SER A 18 -4.53 8.73 7.02
C SER A 18 -4.87 7.25 7.11
N HIS A 19 -5.83 6.76 6.34
CA HIS A 19 -6.17 5.33 6.32
C HIS A 19 -6.72 4.91 4.96
N GLY A 20 -6.17 3.84 4.36
CA GLY A 20 -6.64 3.33 3.08
C GLY A 20 -6.06 1.96 2.72
N TYR A 21 -6.71 1.29 1.79
CA TYR A 21 -6.29 -0.01 1.23
C TYR A 21 -6.79 -0.17 -0.21
N THR A 22 -6.23 -1.13 -0.96
CA THR A 22 -6.74 -1.47 -2.28
C THR A 22 -7.76 -2.61 -2.21
N ASP A 23 -8.81 -2.50 -3.03
CA ASP A 23 -9.81 -3.55 -3.22
C ASP A 23 -9.88 -4.04 -4.68
N SER A 24 -9.13 -3.41 -5.60
CA SER A 24 -8.93 -3.88 -6.97
C SER A 24 -7.49 -3.55 -7.43
N PRO A 25 -6.62 -4.54 -7.70
CA PRO A 25 -6.78 -5.93 -7.25
C PRO A 25 -6.87 -5.99 -5.73
N ILE A 26 -7.57 -6.99 -5.21
CA ILE A 26 -7.83 -7.10 -3.77
C ILE A 26 -6.51 -7.31 -3.00
N SER A 27 -6.25 -6.47 -2.02
CA SER A 27 -5.03 -6.55 -1.20
C SER A 27 -5.10 -7.63 -0.11
N ARG A 28 -3.92 -8.08 0.35
CA ARG A 28 -3.80 -9.04 1.44
C ARG A 28 -4.55 -8.61 2.69
N GLN A 29 -4.42 -7.33 3.10
CA GLN A 29 -5.15 -6.78 4.24
C GLN A 29 -6.67 -6.82 4.04
N LYS A 30 -7.16 -6.60 2.83
CA LYS A 30 -8.60 -6.70 2.54
C LYS A 30 -9.08 -8.15 2.52
N LEU A 31 -8.27 -9.10 2.03
CA LEU A 31 -8.55 -10.54 2.12
C LEU A 31 -8.64 -11.02 3.57
N CYS A 32 -7.81 -10.48 4.45
CA CYS A 32 -7.87 -10.73 5.88
C CYS A 32 -9.14 -10.17 6.51
N ALA A 33 -9.47 -8.91 6.20
CA ALA A 33 -10.61 -8.21 6.80
C ALA A 33 -11.97 -8.80 6.38
N ASN A 34 -12.09 -9.30 5.14
CA ASN A 34 -13.33 -9.95 4.70
C ASN A 34 -13.43 -11.43 5.07
N GLY A 35 -12.43 -11.97 5.78
CA GLY A 35 -12.40 -13.34 6.27
C GLY A 35 -12.06 -14.40 5.23
N THR A 36 -11.67 -14.02 4.01
CA THR A 36 -11.18 -14.97 2.98
C THR A 36 -9.89 -15.65 3.44
N VAL A 37 -8.99 -14.88 4.05
CA VAL A 37 -7.75 -15.40 4.65
C VAL A 37 -7.88 -15.32 6.17
N LYS A 38 -7.50 -16.41 6.84
CA LYS A 38 -7.54 -16.55 8.31
C LYS A 38 -6.15 -16.36 8.93
N ASN A 39 -6.11 -16.23 10.24
CA ASN A 39 -4.86 -16.11 11.02
C ASN A 39 -4.02 -14.90 10.59
N CYS A 40 -4.67 -13.76 10.42
CA CYS A 40 -4.06 -12.52 9.94
C CYS A 40 -3.59 -11.59 11.08
N GLY A 41 -3.86 -11.92 12.34
CA GLY A 41 -3.57 -11.00 13.45
C GLY A 41 -4.45 -9.73 13.40
N ASP A 42 -3.91 -8.63 13.90
CA ASP A 42 -4.67 -7.38 14.09
C ASP A 42 -5.14 -6.75 12.78
N ILE A 43 -4.45 -6.99 11.66
CA ILE A 43 -4.79 -6.38 10.37
C ILE A 43 -6.22 -6.70 9.90
N GLN A 44 -6.80 -7.82 10.35
CA GLN A 44 -8.17 -8.18 10.02
C GLN A 44 -9.20 -7.16 10.51
N TRP A 45 -8.88 -6.39 11.56
CA TRP A 45 -9.75 -5.39 12.15
C TRP A 45 -9.48 -3.97 11.67
N GLU A 46 -8.29 -3.74 11.12
CA GLU A 46 -7.84 -2.41 10.66
C GLU A 46 -7.11 -2.47 9.30
N PRO A 47 -7.72 -3.02 8.24
CA PRO A 47 -7.06 -3.22 6.94
C PRO A 47 -6.55 -1.92 6.31
N GLN A 48 -7.05 -0.78 6.75
CA GLN A 48 -6.68 0.55 6.29
C GLN A 48 -5.36 1.07 6.90
N SER A 49 -4.77 0.38 7.90
CA SER A 49 -3.72 0.93 8.77
C SER A 49 -2.29 0.50 8.38
N VAL A 50 -2.07 -0.03 7.16
CA VAL A 50 -0.73 -0.42 6.69
C VAL A 50 0.07 0.80 6.29
N GLU A 51 0.51 1.55 7.28
CA GLU A 51 1.33 2.75 7.15
C GLU A 51 2.80 2.44 7.42
N GLY A 52 3.70 3.08 6.69
CA GLY A 52 5.15 2.97 6.85
C GLY A 52 5.86 4.20 6.32
N LEU A 53 7.19 4.24 6.46
CA LEU A 53 8.00 5.34 5.91
C LEU A 53 7.81 5.46 4.40
N LYS A 54 7.72 6.69 3.88
CA LYS A 54 7.66 6.95 2.44
C LYS A 54 9.02 6.84 1.76
N GLY A 55 9.02 6.96 0.43
CA GLY A 55 10.25 7.02 -0.39
C GLY A 55 10.63 5.70 -1.06
N PHE A 56 9.72 4.71 -1.06
CA PHE A 56 9.95 3.44 -1.76
C PHE A 56 10.23 3.67 -3.26
N PRO A 57 11.22 2.98 -3.89
CA PRO A 57 12.02 1.90 -3.33
C PRO A 57 13.33 2.34 -2.64
N ALA A 58 13.77 3.60 -2.78
CA ALA A 58 15.05 4.07 -2.23
C ALA A 58 15.06 4.10 -0.69
N ALA A 59 13.89 4.29 -0.09
CA ALA A 59 13.64 4.25 1.34
C ALA A 59 12.38 3.41 1.61
N GLY A 60 11.69 3.64 2.74
CA GLY A 60 10.46 2.91 3.07
C GLY A 60 10.72 1.64 3.86
N PRO A 61 9.77 0.69 3.87
CA PRO A 61 9.89 -0.55 4.63
C PRO A 61 11.09 -1.38 4.21
N ALA A 62 11.72 -2.09 5.15
CA ALA A 62 12.83 -3.00 4.86
C ALA A 62 12.37 -4.20 4.00
N ASP A 63 13.33 -4.84 3.31
CA ASP A 63 13.08 -6.08 2.58
C ASP A 63 12.55 -7.17 3.51
N GLY A 64 11.58 -7.93 3.02
CA GLY A 64 10.85 -8.92 3.81
C GLY A 64 9.77 -8.33 4.72
N ARG A 65 9.58 -7.00 4.74
CA ARG A 65 8.59 -6.29 5.56
C ARG A 65 7.74 -5.30 4.76
N ILE A 66 7.75 -5.43 3.45
CA ILE A 66 7.16 -4.45 2.52
C ILE A 66 5.62 -4.47 2.60
N CYS A 67 5.00 -5.65 2.62
CA CYS A 67 3.54 -5.77 2.60
C CYS A 67 2.89 -5.36 3.93
N ALA A 68 3.66 -5.38 5.03
CA ALA A 68 3.23 -4.86 6.33
C ALA A 68 3.56 -3.37 6.54
N GLY A 69 4.14 -2.67 5.53
CA GLY A 69 4.60 -1.30 5.70
C GLY A 69 5.77 -1.15 6.69
N GLY A 70 6.45 -2.24 7.07
CA GLY A 70 7.46 -2.27 8.13
C GLY A 70 6.88 -2.41 9.54
N ASN A 71 5.55 -2.45 9.70
CA ASN A 71 4.88 -2.55 10.99
C ASN A 71 4.83 -4.02 11.46
N SER A 72 5.50 -4.31 12.59
CA SER A 72 5.55 -5.67 13.13
C SER A 72 4.19 -6.22 13.58
N ARG A 73 3.22 -5.36 13.95
CA ARG A 73 1.85 -5.77 14.28
C ARG A 73 1.14 -6.44 13.10
N PHE A 74 1.54 -6.14 11.87
CA PHE A 74 0.94 -6.62 10.64
C PHE A 74 1.84 -7.61 9.88
N SER A 75 2.83 -8.20 10.57
CA SER A 75 3.83 -9.11 9.98
C SER A 75 3.23 -10.31 9.24
N GLN A 76 1.98 -10.69 9.54
CA GLN A 76 1.25 -11.74 8.81
C GLN A 76 1.04 -11.39 7.32
N LEU A 77 1.07 -10.10 6.95
CA LEU A 77 1.01 -9.67 5.55
C LEU A 77 2.29 -9.98 4.78
N ASP A 78 3.43 -10.09 5.48
CA ASP A 78 4.72 -10.44 4.89
C ASP A 78 4.93 -11.97 4.84
N ASP A 79 4.16 -12.75 5.61
CA ASP A 79 4.21 -14.20 5.58
C ASP A 79 3.80 -14.70 4.18
N PRO A 80 4.68 -15.39 3.47
CA PRO A 80 4.39 -15.92 2.14
C PRO A 80 3.33 -17.02 2.13
N ARG A 81 3.03 -17.62 3.29
CA ARG A 81 2.04 -18.72 3.45
C ARG A 81 2.27 -19.86 2.47
N GLY A 82 3.55 -20.15 2.16
CA GLY A 82 3.91 -21.15 1.15
C GLY A 82 3.43 -20.83 -0.26
N GLY A 83 3.10 -19.57 -0.56
CA GLY A 83 2.53 -19.15 -1.84
C GLY A 83 1.01 -19.27 -1.93
N ALA A 84 0.31 -19.51 -0.82
CA ALA A 84 -1.14 -19.77 -0.80
C ALA A 84 -2.02 -18.50 -0.69
N TRP A 85 -1.47 -17.29 -0.87
CA TRP A 85 -2.32 -16.10 -0.95
C TRP A 85 -3.28 -16.20 -2.15
N PRO A 86 -4.59 -15.95 -1.96
CA PRO A 86 -5.56 -15.88 -3.07
C PRO A 86 -5.15 -14.84 -4.09
N THR A 87 -5.31 -15.15 -5.37
CA THR A 87 -4.89 -14.31 -6.47
C THR A 87 -6.06 -13.69 -7.23
N THR A 88 -5.89 -12.46 -7.69
CA THR A 88 -6.76 -11.86 -8.71
C THR A 88 -6.22 -12.20 -10.10
N LYS A 89 -7.08 -12.69 -11.01
CA LYS A 89 -6.68 -12.94 -12.40
C LYS A 89 -6.49 -11.60 -13.12
N VAL A 90 -5.36 -11.46 -13.81
CA VAL A 90 -5.02 -10.30 -14.64
C VAL A 90 -4.45 -10.75 -15.98
N THR A 91 -4.42 -9.87 -16.97
CA THR A 91 -3.89 -10.18 -18.30
C THR A 91 -2.77 -9.23 -18.66
N ALA A 92 -1.61 -9.77 -19.00
CA ALA A 92 -0.45 -8.97 -19.42
C ALA A 92 -0.77 -8.13 -20.66
N GLY A 93 -0.32 -6.86 -20.67
CA GLY A 93 -0.55 -5.90 -21.74
C GLY A 93 -1.98 -5.33 -21.81
N GLN A 94 -2.91 -5.73 -20.93
CA GLN A 94 -4.27 -5.23 -20.92
C GLN A 94 -4.47 -4.10 -19.91
N SER A 95 -5.46 -3.26 -20.17
CA SER A 95 -5.90 -2.23 -19.23
C SER A 95 -6.51 -2.89 -17.99
N TYR A 96 -6.23 -2.30 -16.84
CA TYR A 96 -6.76 -2.72 -15.54
C TYR A 96 -7.19 -1.50 -14.73
N THR A 97 -8.25 -1.64 -13.93
CA THR A 97 -8.72 -0.60 -13.01
C THR A 97 -8.26 -0.91 -11.59
N PHE A 98 -7.29 -0.14 -11.12
CA PHE A 98 -6.81 -0.16 -9.74
C PHE A 98 -7.72 0.70 -8.89
N ARG A 99 -8.15 0.20 -7.73
CA ARG A 99 -9.07 0.96 -6.86
C ARG A 99 -8.60 0.97 -5.41
N TRP A 100 -8.59 2.17 -4.85
CA TRP A 100 -8.36 2.45 -3.43
C TRP A 100 -9.67 2.76 -2.72
N GLN A 101 -9.76 2.34 -1.47
CA GLN A 101 -10.76 2.75 -0.49
C GLN A 101 -10.06 3.51 0.64
N PHE A 102 -10.57 4.69 0.97
CA PHE A 102 -10.02 5.53 2.04
C PHE A 102 -11.06 5.69 3.13
N THR A 103 -10.70 5.27 4.34
CA THR A 103 -11.52 5.51 5.55
C THR A 103 -11.14 6.81 6.24
N ALA A 104 -9.91 7.30 6.02
CA ALA A 104 -9.46 8.64 6.37
C ALA A 104 -8.58 9.18 5.24
N ARG A 105 -9.07 10.23 4.57
CA ARG A 105 -8.44 10.82 3.38
C ARG A 105 -7.38 11.85 3.80
N HIS A 106 -6.33 11.98 3.01
CA HIS A 106 -5.23 12.92 3.30
C HIS A 106 -4.66 13.53 2.02
N ALA A 107 -3.99 14.69 2.14
CA ALA A 107 -3.26 15.30 1.04
C ALA A 107 -2.23 14.32 0.47
N THR A 108 -2.26 14.09 -0.83
CA THR A 108 -1.59 13.00 -1.53
C THR A 108 -0.59 13.54 -2.56
N THR A 109 0.65 13.09 -2.49
CA THR A 109 1.66 13.40 -3.51
C THR A 109 1.40 12.61 -4.78
N ASP A 110 1.35 11.29 -4.66
CA ASP A 110 1.15 10.36 -5.78
C ASP A 110 0.66 8.99 -5.31
N PHE A 111 0.29 8.16 -6.30
CA PHE A 111 0.10 6.72 -6.17
C PHE A 111 1.08 6.04 -7.11
N ARG A 112 1.76 4.98 -6.65
CA ARG A 112 2.73 4.20 -7.43
C ARG A 112 2.39 2.73 -7.37
N TYR A 113 2.57 2.05 -8.50
CA TYR A 113 2.30 0.62 -8.61
C TYR A 113 3.53 -0.09 -9.17
N TYR A 114 4.01 -1.05 -8.41
CA TYR A 114 5.15 -1.91 -8.76
C TYR A 114 4.64 -3.33 -8.97
N ILE A 115 5.38 -4.14 -9.72
CA ILE A 115 5.04 -5.55 -9.93
C ILE A 115 6.30 -6.40 -9.82
N THR A 116 6.15 -7.63 -9.36
CA THR A 116 7.26 -8.57 -9.29
C THR A 116 7.75 -8.97 -10.68
N LYS A 117 9.03 -9.32 -10.76
CA LYS A 117 9.64 -9.94 -11.93
C LYS A 117 9.00 -11.29 -12.22
N ASN A 118 9.11 -11.76 -13.46
CA ASN A 118 8.72 -13.12 -13.82
C ASN A 118 9.51 -14.15 -13.00
N GLY A 119 8.86 -15.28 -12.71
CA GLY A 119 9.44 -16.32 -11.86
C GLY A 119 9.21 -16.13 -10.36
N TRP A 120 8.50 -15.06 -9.94
CA TRP A 120 8.03 -14.93 -8.56
C TRP A 120 7.05 -16.07 -8.23
N THR A 121 7.31 -16.79 -7.15
CA THR A 121 6.50 -17.95 -6.73
C THR A 121 5.60 -17.65 -5.53
N GLY A 122 5.84 -16.55 -4.84
CA GLY A 122 5.13 -16.21 -3.59
C GLY A 122 5.55 -17.02 -2.38
N THR A 123 6.63 -17.80 -2.45
CA THR A 123 7.06 -18.71 -1.38
C THR A 123 8.03 -18.09 -0.38
N LYS A 124 8.38 -16.82 -0.58
CA LYS A 124 9.23 -16.03 0.33
C LYS A 124 8.64 -14.64 0.53
N ALA A 125 9.03 -13.95 1.60
CA ALA A 125 8.65 -12.57 1.83
C ALA A 125 9.19 -11.66 0.71
N LEU A 126 8.42 -10.64 0.34
CA LEU A 126 8.73 -9.73 -0.76
C LEU A 126 9.96 -8.86 -0.44
N THR A 127 10.88 -8.79 -1.39
CA THR A 127 12.04 -7.90 -1.34
C THR A 127 12.06 -6.95 -2.56
N ARG A 128 12.84 -5.87 -2.49
CA ARG A 128 13.04 -4.95 -3.64
C ARG A 128 13.62 -5.66 -4.86
N ALA A 129 14.49 -6.64 -4.64
CA ALA A 129 15.11 -7.42 -5.72
C ALA A 129 14.10 -8.24 -6.52
N ASP A 130 12.94 -8.56 -5.92
CA ASP A 130 11.86 -9.31 -6.57
C ASP A 130 10.99 -8.42 -7.47
N LEU A 131 11.00 -7.11 -7.25
CA LEU A 131 10.19 -6.15 -8.02
C LEU A 131 10.94 -5.67 -9.27
N ASP A 132 10.19 -5.24 -10.29
CA ASP A 132 10.74 -4.39 -11.33
C ASP A 132 11.26 -3.08 -10.70
N THR A 133 12.36 -2.55 -11.21
CA THR A 133 13.07 -1.42 -10.60
C THR A 133 12.29 -0.10 -10.64
N GLN A 134 11.36 0.01 -11.58
CA GLN A 134 10.52 1.20 -11.76
C GLN A 134 9.04 0.83 -11.56
N PRO A 135 8.23 1.76 -11.05
CA PRO A 135 6.78 1.57 -11.04
C PRO A 135 6.26 1.52 -12.48
N PHE A 136 5.35 0.60 -12.76
CA PHE A 136 4.71 0.52 -14.07
C PHE A 136 3.56 1.54 -14.24
N LEU A 137 3.07 2.09 -13.15
CA LEU A 137 2.08 3.17 -13.15
C LEU A 137 2.41 4.15 -12.03
N VAL A 138 2.43 5.45 -12.38
CA VAL A 138 2.53 6.56 -11.43
C VAL A 138 1.37 7.50 -11.71
N VAL A 139 0.60 7.82 -10.68
CA VAL A 139 -0.52 8.77 -10.75
C VAL A 139 -0.21 9.96 -9.83
N PRO A 140 0.31 11.07 -10.35
CA PRO A 140 0.51 12.29 -9.57
C PRO A 140 -0.83 12.80 -9.03
N TYR A 141 -0.84 13.27 -7.77
CA TYR A 141 -2.06 13.77 -7.14
C TYR A 141 -1.95 15.21 -6.62
N ASN A 142 -0.81 15.85 -6.84
CA ASN A 142 -0.57 17.29 -6.64
C ASN A 142 -0.99 17.81 -5.26
N ASN A 143 -0.75 17.04 -4.22
CA ASN A 143 -1.11 17.32 -2.83
C ASN A 143 -2.64 17.51 -2.59
N GLN A 144 -3.46 17.05 -3.50
CA GLN A 144 -4.91 17.04 -3.34
C GLN A 144 -5.34 15.90 -2.40
N GLN A 145 -6.48 16.08 -1.75
CA GLN A 145 -7.12 15.03 -0.98
C GLN A 145 -8.01 14.17 -1.91
N PRO A 146 -7.82 12.83 -1.95
CA PRO A 146 -8.64 11.98 -2.80
C PRO A 146 -10.08 11.86 -2.28
N PRO A 147 -11.05 11.45 -3.13
CA PRO A 147 -12.37 11.02 -2.67
C PRO A 147 -12.27 9.75 -1.82
N SER A 148 -13.36 9.33 -1.18
CA SER A 148 -13.39 8.10 -0.35
C SER A 148 -13.12 6.82 -1.15
N THR A 149 -13.40 6.84 -2.44
CA THR A 149 -13.06 5.77 -3.41
C THR A 149 -12.40 6.41 -4.63
N LEU A 150 -11.24 5.92 -5.01
CA LEU A 150 -10.50 6.42 -6.16
C LEU A 150 -10.06 5.26 -7.07
N SER A 151 -10.34 5.40 -8.36
CA SER A 151 -9.93 4.44 -9.38
C SER A 151 -8.87 5.03 -10.31
N HIS A 152 -7.85 4.24 -10.61
CA HIS A 152 -6.83 4.55 -11.60
C HIS A 152 -6.88 3.54 -12.73
N SER A 153 -6.92 3.99 -13.97
CA SER A 153 -6.73 3.12 -15.13
C SER A 153 -5.24 3.05 -15.49
N GLY A 154 -4.74 1.85 -15.69
CA GLY A 154 -3.35 1.63 -16.10
C GLY A 154 -3.23 0.33 -16.89
N THR A 155 -2.14 0.17 -17.63
CA THR A 155 -1.85 -1.04 -18.39
C THR A 155 -0.94 -1.96 -17.56
N ILE A 156 -1.37 -3.20 -17.37
CA ILE A 156 -0.52 -4.25 -16.80
C ILE A 156 0.68 -4.45 -17.75
N PRO A 157 1.92 -4.49 -17.28
CA PRO A 157 3.09 -4.67 -18.15
C PRO A 157 2.97 -5.91 -19.03
N ALA A 158 3.30 -5.76 -20.31
CA ALA A 158 3.35 -6.86 -21.27
C ALA A 158 4.44 -7.88 -20.88
N GLY A 159 4.29 -9.13 -21.31
CA GLY A 159 5.28 -10.19 -21.08
C GLY A 159 5.30 -10.72 -19.64
N LYS A 160 4.42 -10.28 -18.77
CA LYS A 160 4.25 -10.88 -17.44
C LYS A 160 3.53 -12.23 -17.54
N SER A 161 3.94 -13.17 -16.67
CA SER A 161 3.39 -14.54 -16.64
C SER A 161 3.48 -15.15 -15.26
N GLY A 162 2.65 -16.14 -14.99
CA GLY A 162 2.65 -16.88 -13.73
C GLY A 162 2.10 -16.06 -12.57
N LYS A 163 2.60 -16.32 -11.38
CA LYS A 163 2.21 -15.61 -10.16
C LYS A 163 3.02 -14.32 -9.99
N ALA A 164 2.38 -13.26 -9.53
CA ALA A 164 3.03 -11.99 -9.23
C ALA A 164 2.38 -11.30 -8.02
N VAL A 165 3.07 -10.30 -7.45
CA VAL A 165 2.51 -9.34 -6.50
C VAL A 165 2.53 -7.97 -7.15
N ILE A 166 1.40 -7.28 -7.09
CA ILE A 166 1.32 -5.84 -7.35
C ILE A 166 1.39 -5.14 -5.99
N LEU A 167 2.43 -4.31 -5.83
CA LEU A 167 2.60 -3.43 -4.68
C LEU A 167 2.08 -2.05 -5.05
N ALA A 168 1.01 -1.61 -4.39
CA ALA A 168 0.49 -0.26 -4.49
C ALA A 168 0.99 0.58 -3.31
N VAL A 169 1.49 1.78 -3.59
CA VAL A 169 2.02 2.74 -2.61
C VAL A 169 1.26 4.05 -2.75
N TRP A 170 0.63 4.51 -1.67
CA TRP A 170 -0.03 5.81 -1.56
C TRP A 170 0.84 6.76 -0.73
N THR A 171 1.44 7.76 -1.38
CA THR A 171 2.39 8.70 -0.75
C THR A 171 1.66 9.90 -0.16
N ILE A 172 1.75 10.09 1.15
CA ILE A 172 1.16 11.24 1.84
C ILE A 172 2.04 12.48 1.64
N ALA A 173 1.42 13.62 1.35
CA ALA A 173 2.13 14.83 0.97
C ALA A 173 2.85 15.51 2.15
N ASP A 174 2.17 15.66 3.26
CA ASP A 174 2.54 16.48 4.42
C ASP A 174 3.01 15.67 5.65
N THR A 175 3.27 14.37 5.47
CA THR A 175 3.89 13.52 6.49
C THR A 175 5.14 12.80 5.94
N GLY A 176 5.89 12.12 6.80
CA GLY A 176 7.00 11.23 6.43
C GLY A 176 6.55 9.85 5.95
N ASN A 177 5.24 9.61 5.75
CA ASN A 177 4.66 8.28 5.61
C ASN A 177 4.01 8.03 4.24
N ALA A 178 3.80 6.75 3.96
CA ALA A 178 3.02 6.23 2.84
C ALA A 178 2.25 4.99 3.31
N PHE A 179 1.22 4.62 2.55
CA PHE A 179 0.45 3.39 2.76
C PHE A 179 0.84 2.36 1.72
N TYR A 180 0.91 1.10 2.15
CA TYR A 180 1.37 -0.03 1.36
C TYR A 180 0.26 -1.07 1.22
N ALA A 181 0.06 -1.59 0.02
CA ALA A 181 -0.90 -2.65 -0.24
C ALA A 181 -0.32 -3.66 -1.23
N CYS A 182 -0.12 -4.89 -0.77
CA CYS A 182 0.26 -6.02 -1.62
C CYS A 182 -0.98 -6.76 -2.09
N SER A 183 -1.10 -6.98 -3.39
CA SER A 183 -2.15 -7.78 -4.02
C SER A 183 -1.51 -8.90 -4.83
N ASP A 184 -1.84 -10.14 -4.50
CA ASP A 184 -1.37 -11.28 -5.26
C ASP A 184 -2.21 -11.43 -6.54
N VAL A 185 -1.55 -11.62 -7.68
CA VAL A 185 -2.18 -11.72 -8.99
C VAL A 185 -1.68 -12.94 -9.74
N GLN A 186 -2.48 -13.43 -10.70
CA GLN A 186 -2.18 -14.55 -11.56
C GLN A 186 -2.46 -14.18 -13.03
N PHE A 187 -1.46 -14.39 -13.86
CA PHE A 187 -1.52 -14.28 -15.31
C PHE A 187 -2.00 -15.56 -15.97
#